data_545aebce5949c5faa9d39a92e523ccc0
#
_entry.id   545aebce5949c5faa9d39a92e523ccc0
#
_cell.length_a   1.000
_cell.length_b   1.000
_cell.length_c   1.000
_cell.angle_alpha   90.00
_cell.angle_beta   90.00
_cell.angle_gamma   90.00
#
_symmetry.space_group_name_H-M   'P 1'
#
loop_
_entity.id
_entity.type
_entity.pdbx_description
1 polymer ?
#
loop_
_entity_poly.entity_id
_entity_poly.type
_entity_poly.pdbx_seq_one_letter_code
_entity_poly.pdbx_strand_id
1 'polypeptide(L)'
;MAHMYDSSSTEKKWQDKWAKAKSYTADLKNAKNPYFSHVMFPYPSGDKLHVGHWYNFAPADSFARYQRMQGKDVFTPMGFDAFGLPAENYAIKTGVHPDDSITTNVETMITQLKRIGCMYDWDKMVNTSKPDYYQCI
;
A
#
# COMPACT_ATOMS: atom_id res chain seq x y z
N MET A 1 4.58 16.03 -35.87
CA MET A 1 4.31 16.59 -34.52
C MET A 1 4.79 15.59 -33.51
N ALA A 2 5.71 15.98 -32.61
CA ALA A 2 6.12 15.10 -31.54
C ALA A 2 4.92 14.85 -30.62
N HIS A 3 4.55 13.60 -30.40
CA HIS A 3 3.53 13.24 -29.43
C HIS A 3 4.00 13.69 -28.05
N MET A 4 3.36 14.70 -27.49
CA MET A 4 3.62 15.08 -26.10
C MET A 4 3.22 13.90 -25.20
N TYR A 5 4.11 13.57 -24.26
CA TYR A 5 3.82 12.54 -23.25
C TYR A 5 2.64 12.98 -22.39
N ASP A 6 1.57 12.18 -22.39
CA ASP A 6 0.43 12.35 -21.49
C ASP A 6 0.59 11.40 -20.31
N SER A 7 1.01 11.95 -19.18
CA SER A 7 1.22 11.19 -17.94
C SER A 7 -0.07 10.53 -17.46
N SER A 8 -1.18 11.26 -17.48
CA SER A 8 -2.44 10.80 -16.89
C SER A 8 -2.98 9.55 -17.55
N SER A 9 -3.02 9.52 -18.88
CA SER A 9 -3.48 8.36 -19.63
C SER A 9 -2.46 7.21 -19.60
N THR A 10 -1.17 7.53 -19.67
CA THR A 10 -0.10 6.53 -19.68
C THR A 10 0.02 5.82 -18.33
N GLU A 11 0.02 6.56 -17.23
CA GLU A 11 0.11 6.00 -15.88
C GLU A 11 -1.07 5.11 -15.59
N LYS A 12 -2.30 5.58 -15.85
CA LYS A 12 -3.51 4.79 -15.66
C LYS A 12 -3.48 3.50 -16.47
N LYS A 13 -3.12 3.58 -17.75
CA LYS A 13 -3.00 2.39 -18.63
C LYS A 13 -2.08 1.33 -18.05
N TRP A 14 -0.93 1.73 -17.50
CA TRP A 14 0.04 0.79 -16.95
C TRP A 14 -0.38 0.25 -15.60
N GLN A 15 -0.94 1.08 -14.72
CA GLN A 15 -1.48 0.64 -13.44
C GLN A 15 -2.59 -0.42 -13.64
N ASP A 16 -3.52 -0.18 -14.57
CA ASP A 16 -4.58 -1.14 -14.91
C ASP A 16 -4.00 -2.46 -15.46
N LYS A 17 -2.95 -2.40 -16.29
CA LYS A 17 -2.27 -3.60 -16.80
C LYS A 17 -1.59 -4.39 -15.69
N TRP A 18 -0.87 -3.73 -14.79
CA TRP A 18 -0.19 -4.38 -13.66
C TRP A 18 -1.18 -5.03 -12.70
N ALA A 19 -2.28 -4.35 -12.41
CA ALA A 19 -3.35 -4.90 -11.57
C ALA A 19 -3.97 -6.15 -12.20
N LYS A 20 -4.34 -6.08 -13.49
CA LYS A 20 -4.93 -7.20 -14.23
C LYS A 20 -3.98 -8.41 -14.33
N ALA A 21 -2.71 -8.16 -14.56
CA ALA A 21 -1.69 -9.20 -14.66
C ALA A 21 -1.20 -9.70 -13.30
N LYS A 22 -1.69 -9.15 -12.17
CA LYS A 22 -1.19 -9.43 -10.82
C LYS A 22 0.33 -9.35 -10.71
N SER A 23 0.91 -8.34 -11.38
CA SER A 23 2.36 -8.24 -11.59
C SER A 23 3.18 -8.18 -10.31
N TYR A 24 2.55 -7.85 -9.18
CA TYR A 24 3.22 -7.64 -7.89
C TYR A 24 2.78 -8.65 -6.82
N THR A 25 1.95 -9.62 -7.19
CA THR A 25 1.60 -10.74 -6.30
C THR A 25 2.80 -11.66 -6.14
N ALA A 26 3.24 -11.88 -4.91
CA ALA A 26 4.39 -12.74 -4.60
C ALA A 26 3.95 -14.20 -4.36
N ASP A 27 4.67 -15.13 -4.97
CA ASP A 27 4.56 -16.55 -4.63
C ASP A 27 5.53 -16.87 -3.49
N LEU A 28 5.06 -16.74 -2.26
CA LEU A 28 5.90 -16.93 -1.07
C LEU A 28 6.33 -18.39 -0.86
N LYS A 29 5.62 -19.36 -1.45
CA LYS A 29 5.92 -20.79 -1.28
C LYS A 29 7.00 -21.27 -2.21
N ASN A 30 7.08 -20.70 -3.42
CA ASN A 30 7.98 -21.19 -4.46
C ASN A 30 9.09 -20.19 -4.80
N ALA A 31 9.25 -19.14 -4.00
CA ALA A 31 10.31 -18.13 -4.20
C ALA A 31 11.70 -18.80 -4.13
N LYS A 32 12.50 -18.63 -5.20
CA LYS A 32 13.86 -19.18 -5.29
C LYS A 32 14.92 -18.19 -4.84
N ASN A 33 14.66 -16.91 -5.03
CA ASN A 33 15.56 -15.82 -4.67
C ASN A 33 14.79 -14.71 -3.95
N PRO A 34 14.25 -14.99 -2.75
CA PRO A 34 13.32 -14.11 -2.07
C PRO A 34 13.99 -12.80 -1.64
N TYR A 35 13.27 -11.70 -1.79
CA TYR A 35 13.61 -10.39 -1.28
C TYR A 35 12.39 -9.74 -0.63
N PHE A 36 12.50 -9.47 0.67
CA PHE A 36 11.45 -8.83 1.44
C PHE A 36 11.72 -7.33 1.52
N SER A 37 10.81 -6.53 0.97
CA SER A 37 10.85 -5.07 1.02
C SER A 37 9.73 -4.56 1.90
N HIS A 38 10.07 -4.05 3.07
CA HIS A 38 9.11 -3.59 4.07
C HIS A 38 9.23 -2.08 4.30
N VAL A 39 8.08 -1.44 4.45
CA VAL A 39 7.93 -0.06 4.88
C VAL A 39 7.02 0.01 6.10
N MET A 40 7.11 1.08 6.88
CA MET A 40 6.18 1.30 7.98
C MET A 40 4.75 1.41 7.45
N PHE A 41 3.82 0.70 8.08
CA PHE A 41 2.41 0.83 7.77
C PHE A 41 1.89 2.19 8.23
N PRO A 42 1.10 2.89 7.40
CA PRO A 42 0.51 4.16 7.80
C PRO A 42 -0.57 3.95 8.85
N TYR A 43 -0.72 4.94 9.75
CA TYR A 43 -1.87 5.04 10.62
C TYR A 43 -3.06 5.60 9.84
N PRO A 44 -4.23 4.93 9.81
CA PRO A 44 -5.43 5.46 9.18
C PRO A 44 -6.19 6.46 10.10
N SER A 45 -5.44 7.28 10.84
CA SER A 45 -5.94 8.28 11.78
C SER A 45 -6.36 9.60 11.12
N GLY A 46 -6.22 9.72 9.81
CA GLY A 46 -6.65 10.84 9.00
C GLY A 46 -7.21 10.35 7.67
N ASP A 47 -7.89 11.24 6.97
CA ASP A 47 -8.61 10.94 5.74
C ASP A 47 -7.72 10.71 4.50
N LYS A 48 -6.40 10.94 4.62
CA LYS A 48 -5.48 10.87 3.48
C LYS A 48 -4.01 10.71 3.89
N LEU A 49 -3.23 10.25 2.92
CA LEU A 49 -1.77 10.26 3.00
C LEU A 49 -1.23 11.70 2.91
N HIS A 50 -0.04 11.90 3.46
CA HIS A 50 0.70 13.16 3.37
C HIS A 50 2.08 12.95 2.75
N VAL A 51 2.81 14.03 2.48
CA VAL A 51 4.11 14.01 1.82
C VAL A 51 5.14 13.12 2.52
N GLY A 52 5.08 13.00 3.86
CA GLY A 52 5.96 12.11 4.63
C GLY A 52 5.81 10.64 4.25
N HIS A 53 4.59 10.20 3.94
CA HIS A 53 4.37 8.85 3.42
C HIS A 53 5.04 8.67 2.05
N TRP A 54 4.97 9.67 1.18
CA TRP A 54 5.66 9.65 -0.10
C TRP A 54 7.17 9.51 0.04
N TYR A 55 7.78 10.27 0.95
CA TYR A 55 9.23 10.20 1.21
C TYR A 55 9.66 8.83 1.74
N ASN A 56 8.79 8.12 2.44
CA ASN A 56 9.06 6.76 2.91
C ASN A 56 8.83 5.71 1.82
N PHE A 57 7.72 5.80 1.11
CA PHE A 57 7.27 4.73 0.21
C PHE A 57 7.94 4.76 -1.15
N ALA A 58 8.15 5.93 -1.75
CA ALA A 58 8.68 6.03 -3.10
C ALA A 58 10.13 5.53 -3.25
N PRO A 59 11.08 5.87 -2.35
CA PRO A 59 12.42 5.30 -2.42
C PRO A 59 12.45 3.79 -2.20
N ALA A 60 11.65 3.30 -1.24
CA ALA A 60 11.55 1.86 -0.96
C ALA A 60 10.98 1.10 -2.16
N ASP A 61 9.92 1.62 -2.80
CA ASP A 61 9.35 1.04 -4.01
C ASP A 61 10.35 1.04 -5.18
N SER A 62 11.08 2.13 -5.37
CA SER A 62 12.10 2.23 -6.41
C SER A 62 13.19 1.18 -6.21
N PHE A 63 13.63 0.98 -4.98
CA PHE A 63 14.64 -0.03 -4.66
C PHE A 63 14.08 -1.46 -4.80
N ALA A 64 12.84 -1.70 -4.41
CA ALA A 64 12.17 -2.98 -4.61
C ALA A 64 12.05 -3.34 -6.10
N ARG A 65 11.73 -2.37 -6.96
CA ARG A 65 11.72 -2.54 -8.43
C ARG A 65 13.10 -2.88 -8.96
N TYR A 66 14.13 -2.21 -8.47
CA TYR A 66 15.52 -2.53 -8.83
C TYR A 66 15.86 -3.97 -8.45
N GLN A 67 15.53 -4.42 -7.24
CA GLN A 67 15.77 -5.81 -6.83
C GLN A 67 15.03 -6.82 -7.72
N ARG A 68 13.80 -6.50 -8.12
CA ARG A 68 13.05 -7.31 -9.08
C ARG A 68 13.73 -7.39 -10.45
N MET A 69 14.26 -6.28 -10.94
CA MET A 69 15.03 -6.25 -12.19
C MET A 69 16.33 -7.05 -12.12
N GLN A 70 16.86 -7.27 -10.91
CA GLN A 70 18.01 -8.16 -10.64
C GLN A 70 17.60 -9.65 -10.53
N GLY A 71 16.33 -10.00 -10.81
CA GLY A 71 15.85 -11.38 -10.76
C GLY A 71 15.48 -11.88 -9.36
N LYS A 72 15.21 -10.95 -8.41
CA LYS A 72 14.68 -11.33 -7.10
C LYS A 72 13.17 -11.57 -7.14
N ASP A 73 12.72 -12.52 -6.34
CA ASP A 73 11.31 -12.75 -6.04
C ASP A 73 10.89 -11.77 -4.94
N VAL A 74 10.47 -10.57 -5.35
CA VAL A 74 10.23 -9.47 -4.42
C VAL A 74 8.85 -9.56 -3.82
N PHE A 75 8.78 -9.55 -2.48
CA PHE A 75 7.56 -9.38 -1.72
C PHE A 75 7.55 -8.00 -1.04
N THR A 76 6.58 -7.18 -1.38
CA THR A 76 6.37 -5.85 -0.81
C THR A 76 4.97 -5.81 -0.19
N PRO A 77 4.82 -6.17 1.09
CA PRO A 77 3.54 -6.09 1.77
C PRO A 77 3.14 -4.63 2.01
N MET A 78 1.83 -4.41 2.13
CA MET A 78 1.26 -3.19 2.66
C MET A 78 0.24 -3.54 3.74
N GLY A 79 0.08 -2.67 4.70
CA GLY A 79 -0.92 -2.80 5.74
C GLY A 79 -1.26 -1.46 6.33
N PHE A 80 -2.10 -1.49 7.36
CA PHE A 80 -2.53 -0.31 8.10
C PHE A 80 -2.42 -0.59 9.59
N ASP A 81 -1.70 0.29 10.29
CA ASP A 81 -1.61 0.25 11.75
C ASP A 81 -2.83 0.98 12.34
N ALA A 82 -3.89 0.20 12.55
CA ALA A 82 -5.23 0.73 12.74
C ALA A 82 -5.66 0.82 14.21
N PHE A 83 -4.83 0.39 15.14
CA PHE A 83 -5.06 0.56 16.56
C PHE A 83 -4.39 1.81 17.12
N GLY A 84 -4.90 2.29 18.27
CA GLY A 84 -4.27 3.28 19.11
C GLY A 84 -4.96 4.64 19.13
N LEU A 85 -4.46 5.51 20.01
CA LEU A 85 -5.02 6.84 20.30
C LEU A 85 -5.27 7.72 19.06
N PRO A 86 -4.44 7.71 18.01
CA PRO A 86 -4.74 8.55 16.85
C PRO A 86 -6.08 8.21 16.18
N ALA A 87 -6.41 6.92 16.04
CA ALA A 87 -7.67 6.49 15.47
C ALA A 87 -8.87 6.78 16.40
N GLU A 88 -8.70 6.55 17.70
CA GLU A 88 -9.73 6.85 18.70
C GLU A 88 -10.00 8.35 18.82
N ASN A 89 -8.97 9.19 18.88
CA ASN A 89 -9.10 10.64 18.91
C ASN A 89 -9.78 11.18 17.64
N TYR A 90 -9.50 10.59 16.48
CA TYR A 90 -10.19 10.96 15.24
C TYR A 90 -11.69 10.63 15.35
N ALA A 91 -12.03 9.44 15.82
CA ALA A 91 -13.40 9.01 16.03
C ALA A 91 -14.16 9.91 17.03
N ILE A 92 -13.56 10.24 18.16
CA ILE A 92 -14.11 11.16 19.15
C ILE A 92 -14.39 12.53 18.53
N LYS A 93 -13.43 13.05 17.76
CA LYS A 93 -13.53 14.37 17.11
C LYS A 93 -14.62 14.43 16.04
N THR A 94 -14.83 13.34 15.31
CA THR A 94 -15.80 13.29 14.20
C THR A 94 -17.16 12.75 14.62
N GLY A 95 -17.29 12.14 15.80
CA GLY A 95 -18.52 11.50 16.28
C GLY A 95 -18.85 10.18 15.55
N VAL A 96 -17.89 9.62 14.83
CA VAL A 96 -18.05 8.38 14.06
C VAL A 96 -17.39 7.22 14.80
N HIS A 97 -17.99 6.03 14.74
CA HIS A 97 -17.40 4.85 15.38
C HIS A 97 -15.99 4.57 14.81
N PRO A 98 -15.00 4.19 15.65
CA PRO A 98 -13.61 3.97 15.19
C PRO A 98 -13.50 3.01 14.01
N ASP A 99 -14.21 1.88 14.01
CA ASP A 99 -14.12 0.90 12.92
C ASP A 99 -14.64 1.44 11.59
N ASP A 100 -15.69 2.26 11.60
CA ASP A 100 -16.26 2.88 10.39
C ASP A 100 -15.32 3.93 9.81
N SER A 101 -14.77 4.78 10.68
CA SER A 101 -13.83 5.82 10.25
C SER A 101 -12.52 5.23 9.72
N ILE A 102 -11.98 4.20 10.39
CA ILE A 102 -10.79 3.48 9.97
C ILE A 102 -11.02 2.80 8.61
N THR A 103 -12.15 2.12 8.43
CA THR A 103 -12.47 1.45 7.18
C THR A 103 -12.49 2.43 6.01
N THR A 104 -13.18 3.55 6.17
CA THR A 104 -13.25 4.61 5.14
C THR A 104 -11.88 5.21 4.83
N ASN A 105 -11.08 5.48 5.87
CA ASN A 105 -9.74 6.04 5.70
C ASN A 105 -8.80 5.06 5.00
N VAL A 106 -8.84 3.78 5.35
CA VAL A 106 -8.06 2.72 4.72
C VAL A 106 -8.39 2.63 3.22
N GLU A 107 -9.66 2.62 2.84
CA GLU A 107 -10.08 2.59 1.43
C GLU A 107 -9.57 3.81 0.64
N THR A 108 -9.65 4.98 1.26
CA THR A 108 -9.10 6.22 0.67
C THR A 108 -7.59 6.12 0.48
N MET A 109 -6.85 5.68 1.50
CA MET A 109 -5.40 5.51 1.42
C MET A 109 -4.98 4.46 0.40
N ILE A 110 -5.70 3.33 0.30
CA ILE A 110 -5.47 2.32 -0.74
C ILE A 110 -5.61 2.94 -2.13
N THR A 111 -6.64 3.74 -2.34
CA THR A 111 -6.86 4.42 -3.62
C THR A 111 -5.70 5.37 -3.94
N GLN A 112 -5.21 6.11 -2.97
CA GLN A 112 -4.06 7.00 -3.12
C GLN A 112 -2.76 6.23 -3.40
N LEU A 113 -2.50 5.13 -2.69
CA LEU A 113 -1.32 4.27 -2.89
C LEU A 113 -1.33 3.61 -4.26
N LYS A 114 -2.49 3.16 -4.73
CA LYS A 114 -2.65 2.66 -6.10
C LYS A 114 -2.40 3.74 -7.14
N ARG A 115 -2.85 4.97 -6.88
CA ARG A 115 -2.61 6.12 -7.77
C ARG A 115 -1.12 6.48 -7.87
N ILE A 116 -0.37 6.36 -6.78
CA ILE A 116 1.08 6.52 -6.75
C ILE A 116 1.78 5.45 -7.59
N GLY A 117 1.16 4.29 -7.76
CA GLY A 117 1.67 3.17 -8.57
C GLY A 117 2.69 2.30 -7.84
N CYS A 118 2.75 2.35 -6.52
CA CYS A 118 3.65 1.50 -5.73
C CYS A 118 3.38 0.00 -5.95
N MET A 119 4.47 -0.78 -5.89
CA MET A 119 4.51 -2.22 -6.17
C MET A 119 4.10 -3.05 -4.93
N TYR A 120 2.89 -2.83 -4.40
CA TYR A 120 2.40 -3.58 -3.24
C TYR A 120 1.62 -4.83 -3.63
N ASP A 121 1.80 -5.89 -2.85
CA ASP A 121 0.99 -7.12 -2.94
C ASP A 121 -0.32 -6.92 -2.17
N TRP A 122 -1.33 -6.42 -2.86
CA TRP A 122 -2.63 -6.14 -2.27
C TRP A 122 -3.41 -7.39 -1.86
N ASP A 123 -3.06 -8.56 -2.42
CA ASP A 123 -3.68 -9.84 -2.05
C ASP A 123 -3.23 -10.29 -0.64
N LYS A 124 -2.16 -9.69 -0.11
CA LYS A 124 -1.58 -9.97 1.21
C LYS A 124 -1.56 -8.73 2.12
N MET A 125 -2.50 -7.82 1.88
CA MET A 125 -2.66 -6.65 2.73
C MET A 125 -3.13 -7.05 4.13
N VAL A 126 -2.61 -6.36 5.15
CA VAL A 126 -3.01 -6.57 6.55
C VAL A 126 -3.62 -5.30 7.15
N ASN A 127 -4.53 -5.49 8.10
CA ASN A 127 -5.07 -4.43 8.93
C ASN A 127 -4.97 -4.89 10.39
N THR A 128 -4.18 -4.18 11.20
CA THR A 128 -3.86 -4.60 12.57
C THR A 128 -5.06 -4.65 13.50
N SER A 129 -6.16 -3.95 13.17
CA SER A 129 -7.40 -3.97 13.96
C SER A 129 -8.35 -5.11 13.62
N LYS A 130 -8.02 -5.96 12.66
CA LYS A 130 -8.89 -7.10 12.30
C LYS A 130 -8.49 -8.37 13.07
N PRO A 131 -9.49 -9.18 13.48
CA PRO A 131 -9.26 -10.37 14.33
C PRO A 131 -8.24 -11.37 13.77
N ASP A 132 -8.21 -11.56 12.47
CA ASP A 132 -7.27 -12.44 11.78
C ASP A 132 -5.80 -12.02 11.94
N TYR A 133 -5.56 -10.74 12.23
CA TYR A 133 -4.23 -10.24 12.54
C TYR A 133 -3.92 -10.34 14.03
N TYR A 134 -4.73 -9.74 14.92
CA TYR A 134 -4.38 -9.65 16.34
C TYR A 134 -4.57 -10.96 17.12
N GLN A 135 -5.24 -11.98 16.57
CA GLN A 135 -5.28 -13.32 17.16
C GLN A 135 -3.92 -14.03 17.12
N CYS A 136 -2.99 -13.54 16.31
CA CYS A 136 -1.64 -14.09 16.20
C CYS A 136 -0.65 -13.50 17.22
N ILE A 137 -1.10 -12.55 18.04
CA ILE A 137 -0.32 -11.89 19.07
C ILE A 137 -0.68 -12.48 20.44
#